data_96ab5cca6fe11234ef97f5f3108a109c
#
_entry.id   96ab5cca6fe11234ef97f5f3108a109c
#
_cell.length_a   1.000
_cell.length_b   1.000
_cell.length_c   1.000
_cell.angle_alpha   90.00
_cell.angle_beta   90.00
_cell.angle_gamma   90.00
#
_symmetry.space_group_name_H-M   'P 1'
#
loop_
_entity.id
_entity.type
_entity.pdbx_description
1 polymer ?
#
loop_
_entity_poly.entity_id
_entity_poly.type
_entity_poly.pdbx_seq_one_letter_code
_entity_poly.pdbx_strand_id
1 'polypeptide(L)'
;MARTIDEATPYRVKIHKNGGYLYASTQPIVIDPERKSGRNRHKRIHWGTVDGNLRFHPNRNYIAASPSERERLIFPPEWDMSEARSLPGERQAGRPPATGEDSNLLYGDIWLLEQAAERTGLRPDLVQAFGGNEEMADAILTMAMYQVSNGGSFNRMAHWQRIEKVPFKTPLTAQLITHLTQKVTEANRMELFRLRMARVKDGDLCALDSTSRSAYGGSLADIMWGNNKEHLPLRQTTDVIVYDLTTHMPIYYRTFPGNIPDSRSVGIILKDLADAGMPRVVLITDRGYESVRNLETYILNGQPMIMWVKVRQQMVLDRIREMGAFTHCPEGMEVDEDRHVYYRQYDLDYRVDVRKDCTKDADRLKLNLYFDPVRRSGLLMELDIDTRRQRRALEEAQAGAYPMDDDITLKRLYPYFILEVDGASRRLKSFRLNEKKVEEARLSSGFSACVTHAVDYSAKTASESYALRDEQEKGFGLQKGPLGSDRQRCWSEDGKDGRLFVLFVAMILGSYLRHVRQTTELKKMFCSYSEILDEMRPVRCIEHKGHARRITPFIGKQLEICQVFGFAIPEGCDTKYKPKKVSEKKRGRPKKVAVVNEPKD
;
A
#
# COMPACT_ATOMS: atom_id res chain seq x y z
N MET A 1 -39.73 2.18 30.86
CA MET A 1 -39.62 3.58 30.41
C MET A 1 -38.98 4.37 31.56
N ALA A 2 -37.71 4.72 31.40
CA ALA A 2 -37.07 5.66 32.36
C ALA A 2 -37.84 6.98 32.27
N ARG A 3 -38.43 7.47 33.38
CA ARG A 3 -39.00 8.81 33.41
C ARG A 3 -37.84 9.78 33.14
N THR A 4 -37.83 10.36 31.95
CA THR A 4 -37.03 11.54 31.63
C THR A 4 -37.24 12.58 32.71
N ILE A 5 -36.18 13.15 33.25
CA ILE A 5 -36.24 14.32 34.14
C ILE A 5 -37.07 15.36 33.43
N ASP A 6 -38.11 15.86 34.06
CA ASP A 6 -38.94 16.91 33.50
C ASP A 6 -38.06 18.08 33.07
N GLU A 7 -38.04 18.37 31.78
CA GLU A 7 -37.18 19.38 31.14
C GLU A 7 -37.41 20.80 31.69
N ALA A 8 -38.52 21.01 32.43
CA ALA A 8 -38.90 22.29 33.00
C ALA A 8 -38.36 22.55 34.42
N THR A 9 -37.79 21.58 35.11
CA THR A 9 -37.42 21.75 36.55
C THR A 9 -36.09 22.51 36.71
N PRO A 10 -36.07 23.64 37.41
CA PRO A 10 -34.83 24.37 37.68
C PRO A 10 -33.98 23.67 38.75
N TYR A 11 -32.65 23.75 38.63
CA TYR A 11 -31.68 23.13 39.52
C TYR A 11 -30.89 24.18 40.32
N ARG A 12 -30.94 24.13 41.65
CA ARG A 12 -30.07 24.95 42.49
C ARG A 12 -28.64 24.46 42.50
N VAL A 13 -27.71 25.31 42.11
CA VAL A 13 -26.28 25.06 42.17
C VAL A 13 -25.81 25.23 43.63
N LYS A 14 -25.05 24.27 44.15
CA LYS A 14 -24.50 24.28 45.51
C LYS A 14 -22.99 24.16 45.46
N ILE A 15 -22.33 24.75 46.49
CA ILE A 15 -20.90 24.56 46.71
C ILE A 15 -20.64 23.16 47.27
N HIS A 16 -19.67 22.48 46.70
CA HIS A 16 -19.12 21.24 47.23
C HIS A 16 -17.61 21.38 47.42
N LYS A 17 -17.14 21.18 48.63
CA LYS A 17 -15.70 21.26 48.95
C LYS A 17 -15.04 19.90 48.78
N ASN A 18 -13.95 19.87 48.01
CA ASN A 18 -13.15 18.67 47.81
C ASN A 18 -11.67 19.07 47.58
N GLY A 19 -10.75 18.48 48.35
CA GLY A 19 -9.31 18.72 48.19
C GLY A 19 -8.87 20.18 48.29
N GLY A 20 -9.55 21.02 49.08
CA GLY A 20 -9.24 22.45 49.22
C GLY A 20 -9.91 23.37 48.18
N TYR A 21 -10.55 22.81 47.14
CA TYR A 21 -11.29 23.55 46.13
C TYR A 21 -12.79 23.58 46.39
N LEU A 22 -13.43 24.67 45.97
CA LEU A 22 -14.89 24.85 46.04
C LEU A 22 -15.47 24.61 44.63
N TYR A 23 -16.28 23.59 44.50
CA TYR A 23 -16.92 23.22 43.23
C TYR A 23 -18.38 23.64 43.19
N ALA A 24 -18.78 24.32 42.13
CA ALA A 24 -20.18 24.58 41.81
C ALA A 24 -20.82 23.33 41.20
N SER A 25 -21.82 22.74 41.82
CA SER A 25 -22.42 21.50 41.36
C SER A 25 -23.93 21.42 41.60
N THR A 26 -24.60 20.68 40.73
CA THR A 26 -25.99 20.23 40.94
C THR A 26 -25.99 18.72 41.21
N GLN A 27 -27.00 18.27 41.93
CA GLN A 27 -27.18 16.86 42.28
C GLN A 27 -28.63 16.44 42.02
N PRO A 28 -29.03 16.31 40.75
CA PRO A 28 -30.39 15.89 40.42
C PRO A 28 -30.65 14.46 40.91
N ILE A 29 -31.86 14.22 41.38
CA ILE A 29 -32.32 12.89 41.80
C ILE A 29 -32.74 12.12 40.53
N VAL A 30 -32.08 11.02 40.24
CA VAL A 30 -32.46 10.13 39.14
C VAL A 30 -33.25 8.96 39.75
N ILE A 31 -34.53 8.86 39.43
CA ILE A 31 -35.38 7.74 39.83
C ILE A 31 -35.18 6.61 38.83
N ASP A 32 -34.65 5.48 39.27
CA ASP A 32 -34.45 4.28 38.48
C ASP A 32 -35.64 3.32 38.74
N PRO A 33 -36.58 3.15 37.79
CA PRO A 33 -37.79 2.36 38.01
C PRO A 33 -37.53 0.84 38.14
N GLU A 34 -36.34 0.36 37.74
CA GLU A 34 -36.00 -1.08 37.77
C GLU A 34 -35.36 -1.53 39.10
N ARG A 35 -35.08 -0.62 40.03
CA ARG A 35 -34.47 -0.94 41.33
C ARG A 35 -35.50 -1.17 42.39
N LYS A 36 -35.58 -2.42 42.88
CA LYS A 36 -36.42 -2.84 44.02
C LYS A 36 -36.05 -2.22 45.39
N SER A 37 -34.93 -1.54 45.52
CA SER A 37 -34.53 -0.83 46.73
C SER A 37 -34.60 0.68 46.48
N GLY A 38 -35.52 1.37 47.12
CA GLY A 38 -35.86 2.80 46.96
C GLY A 38 -34.78 3.83 47.21
N ARG A 39 -33.52 3.56 46.86
CA ARG A 39 -32.42 4.50 46.91
C ARG A 39 -32.21 5.11 45.52
N ASN A 40 -32.62 6.35 45.38
CA ASN A 40 -32.37 7.19 44.23
C ASN A 40 -30.86 7.39 44.02
N ARG A 41 -30.37 7.26 42.78
CA ARG A 41 -28.98 7.64 42.45
C ARG A 41 -28.90 9.15 42.30
N HIS A 42 -28.06 9.79 43.10
CA HIS A 42 -27.71 11.19 42.94
C HIS A 42 -26.52 11.28 41.96
N LYS A 43 -26.75 11.78 40.74
CA LYS A 43 -25.68 12.05 39.77
C LYS A 43 -25.22 13.50 39.98
N ARG A 44 -24.04 13.69 40.62
CA ARG A 44 -23.46 15.02 40.77
C ARG A 44 -22.89 15.49 39.42
N ILE A 45 -23.26 16.70 39.01
CA ILE A 45 -22.71 17.37 37.82
C ILE A 45 -21.97 18.60 38.32
N HIS A 46 -20.69 18.71 37.98
CA HIS A 46 -19.86 19.87 38.32
C HIS A 46 -19.91 20.86 37.13
N TRP A 47 -20.24 22.11 37.47
CA TRP A 47 -20.40 23.20 36.50
C TRP A 47 -19.21 24.15 36.47
N GLY A 48 -18.37 24.14 37.50
CA GLY A 48 -17.20 24.99 37.61
C GLY A 48 -16.62 24.99 39.01
N THR A 49 -15.75 25.95 39.29
CA THR A 49 -15.17 26.23 40.60
C THR A 49 -15.60 27.61 41.08
N VAL A 50 -15.51 27.84 42.38
CA VAL A 50 -15.79 29.14 42.98
C VAL A 50 -14.56 29.53 43.78
N ASP A 51 -14.04 30.73 43.62
CA ASP A 51 -12.87 31.21 44.36
C ASP A 51 -13.27 31.81 45.72
N GLY A 52 -12.26 32.27 46.50
CA GLY A 52 -12.47 32.88 47.79
C GLY A 52 -13.28 34.20 47.78
N ASN A 53 -13.44 34.81 46.65
CA ASN A 53 -14.21 36.04 46.41
C ASN A 53 -15.63 35.76 45.87
N LEU A 54 -16.07 34.50 45.92
CA LEU A 54 -17.33 34.01 45.36
C LEU A 54 -17.47 34.21 43.86
N ARG A 55 -16.38 34.31 43.13
CA ARG A 55 -16.38 34.37 41.65
C ARG A 55 -16.48 32.98 41.06
N PHE A 56 -17.45 32.79 40.17
CA PHE A 56 -17.68 31.53 39.50
C PHE A 56 -16.83 31.40 38.24
N HIS A 57 -16.01 30.35 38.16
CA HIS A 57 -15.19 29.97 37.02
C HIS A 57 -15.81 28.75 36.31
N PRO A 58 -16.46 28.95 35.13
CA PRO A 58 -17.16 27.90 34.44
C PRO A 58 -16.20 26.84 33.90
N ASN A 59 -16.58 25.57 34.04
CA ASN A 59 -15.82 24.46 33.49
C ASN A 59 -16.40 24.01 32.11
N ARG A 60 -15.80 22.95 31.55
CA ARG A 60 -16.23 22.39 30.26
C ARG A 60 -17.70 21.97 30.23
N ASN A 61 -18.27 21.48 31.34
CA ASN A 61 -19.68 21.07 31.38
C ASN A 61 -20.61 22.25 31.27
N TYR A 62 -20.28 23.37 31.93
CA TYR A 62 -21.06 24.59 31.83
C TYR A 62 -20.95 25.22 30.45
N ILE A 63 -19.75 25.22 29.87
CA ILE A 63 -19.49 25.76 28.50
C ILE A 63 -20.19 24.93 27.44
N ALA A 64 -20.28 23.60 27.63
CA ALA A 64 -20.92 22.69 26.69
C ALA A 64 -22.44 22.56 26.88
N ALA A 65 -23.00 23.08 27.99
CA ALA A 65 -24.43 23.04 28.26
C ALA A 65 -25.19 23.97 27.29
N SER A 66 -26.34 23.51 26.81
CA SER A 66 -27.22 24.32 25.97
C SER A 66 -27.73 25.57 26.72
N PRO A 67 -28.12 26.65 26.00
CA PRO A 67 -28.72 27.83 26.64
C PRO A 67 -29.88 27.49 27.57
N SER A 68 -30.77 26.59 27.14
CA SER A 68 -31.90 26.12 27.94
C SER A 68 -31.50 25.37 29.21
N GLU A 69 -30.38 24.61 29.18
CA GLU A 69 -29.83 23.97 30.37
C GLU A 69 -29.19 24.97 31.32
N ARG A 70 -28.48 25.98 30.81
CA ARG A 70 -27.87 27.04 31.63
C ARG A 70 -28.92 27.89 32.31
N GLU A 71 -30.04 28.23 31.65
CA GLU A 71 -31.17 28.97 32.25
C GLU A 71 -31.85 28.22 33.38
N ARG A 72 -31.77 26.90 33.40
CA ARG A 72 -32.30 26.06 34.50
C ARG A 72 -31.40 26.02 35.74
N LEU A 73 -30.16 26.50 35.65
CA LEU A 73 -29.23 26.54 36.76
C LEU A 73 -29.45 27.81 37.59
N ILE A 74 -29.94 27.64 38.82
CA ILE A 74 -30.12 28.73 39.78
C ILE A 74 -28.86 28.85 40.61
N PHE A 75 -28.07 29.86 40.34
CA PHE A 75 -26.88 30.20 41.11
C PHE A 75 -27.27 31.09 42.32
N PRO A 76 -26.52 31.02 43.44
CA PRO A 76 -26.68 31.95 44.53
C PRO A 76 -26.48 33.40 44.05
N PRO A 77 -27.33 34.34 44.50
CA PRO A 77 -27.30 35.73 44.00
C PRO A 77 -26.02 36.50 44.38
N GLU A 78 -25.33 36.03 45.40
CA GLU A 78 -24.06 36.58 45.88
C GLU A 78 -22.84 36.22 45.05
N TRP A 79 -22.98 35.33 44.05
CA TRP A 79 -21.85 34.92 43.24
C TRP A 79 -21.59 35.89 42.09
N ASP A 80 -20.31 36.21 41.87
CA ASP A 80 -19.88 36.94 40.71
C ASP A 80 -19.89 36.02 39.47
N MET A 81 -20.87 36.23 38.59
CA MET A 81 -21.09 35.49 37.36
C MET A 81 -20.47 36.17 36.12
N SER A 82 -19.59 37.16 36.30
CA SER A 82 -19.04 37.98 35.22
C SER A 82 -18.34 37.13 34.14
N GLU A 83 -17.59 36.12 34.56
CA GLU A 83 -16.89 35.21 33.65
C GLU A 83 -17.85 34.29 32.88
N ALA A 84 -18.91 33.82 33.50
CA ALA A 84 -19.95 33.04 32.82
C ALA A 84 -20.78 33.89 31.82
N ARG A 85 -20.97 35.20 32.11
CA ARG A 85 -21.64 36.13 31.19
C ARG A 85 -20.77 36.59 30.05
N SER A 86 -19.44 36.61 30.20
CA SER A 86 -18.48 37.00 29.19
C SER A 86 -18.09 35.84 28.23
N LEU A 87 -18.66 34.63 28.44
CA LEU A 87 -18.44 33.54 27.54
C LEU A 87 -18.98 33.91 26.15
N PRO A 88 -18.16 33.78 25.07
CA PRO A 88 -18.68 33.96 23.73
C PRO A 88 -19.83 32.97 23.55
N GLY A 89 -20.95 33.45 23.01
CA GLY A 89 -22.11 32.61 22.71
C GLY A 89 -21.68 31.42 21.89
N GLU A 90 -22.25 30.25 22.21
CA GLU A 90 -22.02 28.92 21.60
C GLU A 90 -20.73 28.78 20.79
N ARG A 91 -19.63 28.39 21.45
CA ARG A 91 -18.57 27.70 20.73
C ARG A 91 -19.14 26.34 20.35
N GLN A 92 -19.65 26.24 19.11
CA GLN A 92 -19.85 24.93 18.50
C GLN A 92 -18.58 24.12 18.71
N ALA A 93 -18.70 22.93 19.24
CA ALA A 93 -17.60 22.00 19.37
C ALA A 93 -17.13 21.62 17.95
N GLY A 94 -16.05 22.23 17.52
CA GLY A 94 -15.54 22.25 16.18
C GLY A 94 -15.39 23.70 15.72
N ARG A 95 -14.36 23.98 14.93
CA ARG A 95 -14.20 25.26 14.24
C ARG A 95 -15.56 25.58 13.59
N PRO A 96 -16.12 26.80 13.78
CA PRO A 96 -17.31 27.19 13.01
C PRO A 96 -17.04 26.85 11.55
N PRO A 97 -18.03 26.30 10.81
CA PRO A 97 -17.89 26.16 9.39
C PRO A 97 -17.41 27.50 8.88
N ALA A 98 -16.37 27.52 8.05
CA ALA A 98 -15.87 28.75 7.48
C ALA A 98 -17.04 29.39 6.75
N THR A 99 -17.71 30.32 7.42
CA THR A 99 -18.76 31.16 6.83
C THR A 99 -18.04 31.94 5.78
N GLY A 100 -18.16 31.57 4.51
CA GLY A 100 -17.72 32.29 3.33
C GLY A 100 -16.67 33.40 3.51
N GLU A 101 -15.76 33.27 4.44
CA GLU A 101 -14.74 34.23 4.82
C GLU A 101 -13.44 33.91 4.08
N ASP A 102 -12.70 34.95 3.83
CA ASP A 102 -11.45 34.98 3.10
C ASP A 102 -10.54 33.77 3.43
N SER A 103 -10.24 32.98 2.44
CA SER A 103 -9.31 31.86 2.58
C SER A 103 -8.11 32.04 1.65
N ASN A 104 -6.93 31.68 2.14
CA ASN A 104 -5.69 31.66 1.35
C ASN A 104 -4.95 30.36 1.65
N LEU A 105 -5.27 29.33 0.89
CA LEU A 105 -4.83 27.96 1.13
C LEU A 105 -3.85 27.50 0.05
N LEU A 106 -2.90 26.63 0.42
CA LEU A 106 -2.06 25.90 -0.53
C LEU A 106 -2.96 25.02 -1.40
N TYR A 107 -2.64 24.89 -2.67
CA TYR A 107 -3.53 24.17 -3.59
C TYR A 107 -2.81 23.43 -4.72
N GLY A 108 -1.59 23.83 -5.08
CA GLY A 108 -0.97 23.33 -6.30
C GLY A 108 -0.73 21.83 -6.33
N ASP A 109 -0.27 21.22 -5.23
CA ASP A 109 -0.09 19.77 -5.11
C ASP A 109 -1.45 19.04 -5.07
N ILE A 110 -2.43 19.59 -4.35
CA ILE A 110 -3.79 19.04 -4.31
C ILE A 110 -4.45 19.15 -5.68
N TRP A 111 -4.32 20.31 -6.36
CA TRP A 111 -4.82 20.49 -7.72
C TRP A 111 -4.22 19.44 -8.68
N LEU A 112 -2.91 19.20 -8.61
CA LEU A 112 -2.26 18.18 -9.44
C LEU A 112 -2.85 16.79 -9.16
N LEU A 113 -3.10 16.45 -7.90
CA LEU A 113 -3.72 15.19 -7.50
C LEU A 113 -5.19 15.10 -7.91
N GLU A 114 -5.96 16.19 -7.87
CA GLU A 114 -7.33 16.27 -8.41
C GLU A 114 -7.33 15.99 -9.93
N GLN A 115 -6.43 16.65 -10.67
CA GLN A 115 -6.28 16.40 -12.11
C GLN A 115 -5.86 14.95 -12.42
N ALA A 116 -4.98 14.37 -11.60
CA ALA A 116 -4.60 12.96 -11.72
C ALA A 116 -5.79 12.04 -11.43
N ALA A 117 -6.61 12.34 -10.43
CA ALA A 117 -7.81 11.56 -10.11
C ALA A 117 -8.84 11.59 -11.25
N GLU A 118 -9.06 12.76 -11.88
CA GLU A 118 -9.93 12.88 -13.04
C GLU A 118 -9.34 12.16 -14.27
N ARG A 119 -8.07 12.37 -14.59
CA ARG A 119 -7.38 11.74 -15.73
C ARG A 119 -7.39 10.21 -15.66
N THR A 120 -7.24 9.65 -14.48
CA THR A 120 -7.27 8.19 -14.25
C THR A 120 -8.68 7.64 -14.09
N GLY A 121 -9.71 8.50 -14.07
CA GLY A 121 -11.10 8.15 -13.81
C GLY A 121 -11.34 7.71 -12.36
N LEU A 122 -10.41 8.01 -11.44
CA LEU A 122 -10.49 7.53 -10.06
C LEU A 122 -11.63 8.18 -9.27
N ARG A 123 -11.83 9.51 -9.42
CA ARG A 123 -12.92 10.20 -8.72
C ARG A 123 -14.30 9.71 -9.16
N PRO A 124 -14.64 9.63 -10.46
CA PRO A 124 -15.89 9.02 -10.92
C PRO A 124 -16.10 7.59 -10.42
N ASP A 125 -15.03 6.76 -10.44
CA ASP A 125 -15.09 5.39 -9.94
C ASP A 125 -15.43 5.33 -8.45
N LEU A 126 -14.84 6.21 -7.63
CA LEU A 126 -15.17 6.32 -6.21
C LEU A 126 -16.63 6.73 -5.99
N VAL A 127 -17.11 7.74 -6.73
CA VAL A 127 -18.51 8.17 -6.64
C VAL A 127 -19.45 7.00 -6.96
N GLN A 128 -19.17 6.25 -8.01
CA GLN A 128 -19.98 5.08 -8.38
C GLN A 128 -19.85 3.96 -7.33
N ALA A 129 -18.64 3.67 -6.85
CA ALA A 129 -18.40 2.65 -5.83
C ALA A 129 -19.13 2.93 -4.51
N PHE A 130 -19.40 4.20 -4.21
CA PHE A 130 -20.19 4.62 -3.06
C PHE A 130 -21.67 4.93 -3.41
N GLY A 131 -22.18 4.38 -4.52
CA GLY A 131 -23.60 4.50 -4.90
C GLY A 131 -24.05 5.94 -5.20
N GLY A 132 -23.18 6.79 -5.73
CA GLY A 132 -23.44 8.19 -6.04
C GLY A 132 -23.15 9.15 -4.87
N ASN A 133 -22.61 8.67 -3.76
CA ASN A 133 -22.27 9.51 -2.60
C ASN A 133 -20.94 10.27 -2.84
N GLU A 134 -21.04 11.46 -3.42
CA GLU A 134 -19.89 12.32 -3.71
C GLU A 134 -19.13 12.74 -2.44
N GLU A 135 -19.86 13.01 -1.34
CA GLU A 135 -19.24 13.41 -0.07
C GLU A 135 -18.33 12.32 0.47
N MET A 136 -18.76 11.06 0.42
CA MET A 136 -17.94 9.93 0.84
C MET A 136 -16.75 9.72 -0.10
N ALA A 137 -16.96 9.84 -1.42
CA ALA A 137 -15.89 9.75 -2.41
C ALA A 137 -14.82 10.85 -2.19
N ASP A 138 -15.23 12.09 -1.99
CA ASP A 138 -14.33 13.21 -1.74
C ASP A 138 -13.59 13.07 -0.39
N ALA A 139 -14.23 12.48 0.63
CA ALA A 139 -13.57 12.17 1.90
C ALA A 139 -12.46 11.13 1.73
N ILE A 140 -12.75 10.02 1.05
CA ILE A 140 -11.74 8.97 0.74
C ILE A 140 -10.61 9.54 -0.12
N LEU A 141 -10.96 10.31 -1.16
CA LEU A 141 -9.97 10.93 -2.03
C LEU A 141 -9.07 11.92 -1.26
N THR A 142 -9.65 12.74 -0.38
CA THR A 142 -8.89 13.65 0.47
C THR A 142 -7.93 12.91 1.41
N MET A 143 -8.37 11.78 2.00
CA MET A 143 -7.50 10.94 2.81
C MET A 143 -6.35 10.34 1.99
N ALA A 144 -6.62 9.91 0.76
CA ALA A 144 -5.61 9.39 -0.16
C ALA A 144 -4.62 10.47 -0.60
N MET A 145 -5.10 11.67 -0.94
CA MET A 145 -4.26 12.82 -1.28
C MET A 145 -3.33 13.22 -0.13
N TYR A 146 -3.83 13.20 1.11
CA TYR A 146 -2.99 13.41 2.29
C TYR A 146 -1.84 12.40 2.37
N GLN A 147 -2.11 11.11 2.13
CA GLN A 147 -1.05 10.10 2.14
C GLN A 147 -0.01 10.34 1.05
N VAL A 148 -0.44 10.72 -0.16
CA VAL A 148 0.46 10.94 -1.30
C VAL A 148 1.30 12.20 -1.12
N SER A 149 0.71 13.30 -0.62
CA SER A 149 1.40 14.59 -0.50
C SER A 149 2.19 14.75 0.80
N ASN A 150 1.79 14.09 1.87
CA ASN A 150 2.35 14.31 3.21
C ASN A 150 2.90 13.06 3.89
N GLY A 151 2.41 11.86 3.54
CA GLY A 151 2.91 10.57 4.05
C GLY A 151 2.79 10.38 5.57
N GLY A 152 2.11 11.28 6.27
CA GLY A 152 2.08 11.32 7.71
C GLY A 152 0.96 10.51 8.38
N SER A 153 0.95 10.50 9.70
CA SER A 153 -0.13 9.91 10.48
C SER A 153 -1.44 10.66 10.27
N PHE A 154 -2.53 9.95 10.11
CA PHE A 154 -3.89 10.49 9.94
C PHE A 154 -4.34 11.42 11.08
N ASN A 155 -3.77 11.29 12.26
CA ASN A 155 -4.05 12.20 13.39
C ASN A 155 -3.73 13.68 13.08
N ARG A 156 -2.87 13.95 12.09
CA ARG A 156 -2.45 15.29 11.68
C ARG A 156 -3.31 15.85 10.55
N MET A 157 -4.20 15.06 9.96
CA MET A 157 -4.96 15.41 8.76
C MET A 157 -5.85 16.64 8.94
N ALA A 158 -6.56 16.75 10.07
CA ALA A 158 -7.37 17.93 10.36
C ALA A 158 -6.54 19.24 10.47
N HIS A 159 -5.27 19.16 10.85
CA HIS A 159 -4.36 20.31 10.82
C HIS A 159 -3.90 20.63 9.41
N TRP A 160 -3.58 19.62 8.62
CA TRP A 160 -3.22 19.77 7.22
C TRP A 160 -4.35 20.41 6.40
N GLN A 161 -5.60 19.99 6.58
CA GLN A 161 -6.77 20.61 5.93
C GLN A 161 -6.97 22.10 6.24
N ARG A 162 -6.34 22.64 7.28
CA ARG A 162 -6.40 24.08 7.60
C ARG A 162 -5.55 24.94 6.67
N ILE A 163 -4.56 24.33 6.04
CA ILE A 163 -3.58 25.02 5.19
C ILE A 163 -3.69 24.62 3.72
N GLU A 164 -4.35 23.49 3.43
CA GLU A 164 -4.53 22.96 2.09
C GLU A 164 -5.99 23.09 1.62
N LYS A 165 -6.18 23.43 0.36
CA LYS A 165 -7.48 23.42 -0.31
C LYS A 165 -7.78 22.00 -0.80
N VAL A 166 -8.70 21.31 -0.16
CA VAL A 166 -9.01 19.90 -0.43
C VAL A 166 -10.47 19.70 -0.84
N PRO A 167 -10.83 18.60 -1.54
CA PRO A 167 -12.20 18.30 -1.95
C PRO A 167 -13.18 18.21 -0.77
N PHE A 168 -12.82 17.45 0.28
CA PHE A 168 -13.67 17.27 1.45
C PHE A 168 -13.41 18.36 2.49
N LYS A 169 -14.41 19.20 2.74
CA LYS A 169 -14.26 20.42 3.56
C LYS A 169 -14.36 20.19 5.07
N THR A 170 -15.11 19.17 5.49
CA THR A 170 -15.28 18.87 6.93
C THR A 170 -13.94 18.40 7.51
N PRO A 171 -13.49 18.95 8.67
CA PRO A 171 -12.22 18.56 9.26
C PRO A 171 -12.16 17.05 9.59
N LEU A 172 -11.26 16.34 8.96
CA LEU A 172 -11.02 14.90 9.14
C LEU A 172 -10.29 14.66 10.47
N THR A 173 -11.06 14.70 11.57
CA THR A 173 -10.57 14.29 12.89
C THR A 173 -10.35 12.79 12.95
N ALA A 174 -9.53 12.30 13.89
CA ALA A 174 -9.28 10.86 14.05
C ALA A 174 -10.58 10.04 14.25
N GLN A 175 -11.57 10.62 14.93
CA GLN A 175 -12.88 9.99 15.12
C GLN A 175 -13.67 9.91 13.81
N LEU A 176 -13.72 11.01 13.04
CA LEU A 176 -14.42 11.05 11.75
C LEU A 176 -13.75 10.10 10.73
N ILE A 177 -12.42 10.08 10.66
CA ILE A 177 -11.66 9.16 9.82
C ILE A 177 -12.03 7.70 10.15
N THR A 178 -12.05 7.35 11.44
CA THR A 178 -12.42 6.00 11.88
C THR A 178 -13.85 5.67 11.44
N HIS A 179 -14.79 6.58 11.65
CA HIS A 179 -16.19 6.39 11.27
C HIS A 179 -16.36 6.22 9.73
N LEU A 180 -15.67 7.05 8.93
CA LEU A 180 -15.73 6.97 7.48
C LEU A 180 -15.08 5.69 6.96
N THR A 181 -13.91 5.32 7.48
CA THR A 181 -13.21 4.10 7.04
C THR A 181 -13.98 2.82 7.41
N GLN A 182 -14.71 2.79 8.54
CA GLN A 182 -15.57 1.67 8.91
C GLN A 182 -16.82 1.52 8.02
N LYS A 183 -17.21 2.57 7.29
CA LYS A 183 -18.32 2.51 6.32
C LYS A 183 -17.93 1.92 4.96
N VAL A 184 -16.65 1.70 4.71
CA VAL A 184 -16.20 1.08 3.46
C VAL A 184 -16.50 -0.42 3.51
N THR A 185 -17.53 -0.84 2.79
CA THR A 185 -17.98 -2.24 2.73
C THR A 185 -17.22 -3.04 1.68
N GLU A 186 -17.33 -4.38 1.75
CA GLU A 186 -16.83 -5.27 0.69
C GLU A 186 -17.46 -4.93 -0.67
N ALA A 187 -18.77 -4.61 -0.70
CA ALA A 187 -19.46 -4.23 -1.93
C ALA A 187 -18.84 -2.97 -2.57
N ASN A 188 -18.50 -1.95 -1.77
CA ASN A 188 -17.84 -0.75 -2.28
C ASN A 188 -16.44 -1.07 -2.86
N ARG A 189 -15.67 -1.94 -2.20
CA ARG A 189 -14.36 -2.39 -2.68
C ARG A 189 -14.47 -3.13 -4.01
N MET A 190 -15.36 -4.12 -4.08
CA MET A 190 -15.57 -4.92 -5.29
C MET A 190 -16.06 -4.07 -6.46
N GLU A 191 -16.95 -3.10 -6.22
CA GLU A 191 -17.38 -2.18 -7.28
C GLU A 191 -16.23 -1.31 -7.78
N LEU A 192 -15.37 -0.77 -6.92
CA LEU A 192 -14.17 -0.06 -7.36
C LEU A 192 -13.27 -0.97 -8.20
N PHE A 193 -13.02 -2.22 -7.76
CA PHE A 193 -12.19 -3.16 -8.52
C PHE A 193 -12.80 -3.45 -9.90
N ARG A 194 -14.10 -3.68 -9.97
CA ARG A 194 -14.83 -3.90 -11.24
C ARG A 194 -14.63 -2.72 -12.21
N LEU A 195 -14.76 -1.50 -11.71
CA LEU A 195 -14.57 -0.28 -12.50
C LEU A 195 -13.11 -0.11 -12.96
N ARG A 196 -12.14 -0.47 -12.12
CA ARG A 196 -10.72 -0.44 -12.50
C ARG A 196 -10.40 -1.51 -13.53
N MET A 197 -10.91 -2.73 -13.37
CA MET A 197 -10.71 -3.86 -14.29
C MET A 197 -11.37 -3.61 -15.65
N ALA A 198 -12.47 -2.88 -15.71
CA ALA A 198 -13.13 -2.50 -16.97
C ALA A 198 -12.24 -1.63 -17.90
N ARG A 199 -11.12 -1.09 -17.41
CA ARG A 199 -10.13 -0.35 -18.22
C ARG A 199 -9.02 -1.21 -18.78
N VAL A 200 -8.88 -2.43 -18.26
CA VAL A 200 -7.91 -3.42 -18.70
C VAL A 200 -8.46 -4.12 -19.95
N LYS A 201 -7.60 -4.49 -20.86
CA LYS A 201 -7.98 -5.16 -22.13
C LYS A 201 -7.54 -6.61 -22.14
N ASP A 202 -8.17 -7.40 -23.01
CA ASP A 202 -7.72 -8.76 -23.28
C ASP A 202 -6.26 -8.76 -23.77
N GLY A 203 -5.45 -9.63 -23.16
CA GLY A 203 -4.03 -9.75 -23.47
C GLY A 203 -3.12 -8.76 -22.75
N ASP A 204 -3.65 -7.79 -21.99
CA ASP A 204 -2.81 -6.91 -21.15
C ASP A 204 -2.03 -7.73 -20.12
N LEU A 205 -0.85 -7.22 -19.76
CA LEU A 205 0.01 -7.85 -18.77
C LEU A 205 -0.35 -7.34 -17.37
N CYS A 206 -0.64 -8.26 -16.47
CA CYS A 206 -0.89 -7.93 -15.07
C CYS A 206 0.05 -8.70 -14.15
N ALA A 207 0.73 -7.99 -13.24
CA ALA A 207 1.57 -8.64 -12.25
C ALA A 207 0.78 -8.91 -10.97
N LEU A 208 0.93 -10.13 -10.43
CA LEU A 208 0.36 -10.56 -9.17
C LEU A 208 1.49 -10.83 -8.19
N ASP A 209 1.54 -10.06 -7.11
CA ASP A 209 2.54 -10.25 -6.06
C ASP A 209 1.99 -9.84 -4.70
N SER A 210 2.72 -10.17 -3.65
CA SER A 210 2.32 -9.94 -2.27
C SER A 210 3.36 -9.16 -1.49
N THR A 211 2.89 -8.46 -0.47
CA THR A 211 3.76 -7.81 0.51
C THR A 211 3.25 -8.05 1.93
N SER A 212 4.15 -8.13 2.91
CA SER A 212 3.78 -8.21 4.32
C SER A 212 3.65 -6.83 4.93
N ARG A 213 2.64 -6.64 5.79
CA ARG A 213 2.53 -5.48 6.68
C ARG A 213 2.59 -5.93 8.13
N SER A 214 3.64 -5.50 8.81
CA SER A 214 3.89 -5.85 10.20
C SER A 214 2.93 -5.13 11.16
N ALA A 215 2.57 -5.77 12.28
CA ALA A 215 1.72 -5.20 13.31
C ALA A 215 2.27 -5.48 14.70
N TYR A 216 2.21 -4.49 15.58
CA TYR A 216 2.58 -4.65 16.99
C TYR A 216 1.43 -5.18 17.85
N GLY A 217 0.18 -4.91 17.46
CA GLY A 217 -1.02 -5.37 18.16
C GLY A 217 -1.42 -6.79 17.78
N GLY A 218 -2.01 -7.53 18.71
CA GLY A 218 -2.53 -8.89 18.48
C GLY A 218 -4.06 -8.98 18.55
N SER A 219 -4.77 -7.85 18.49
CA SER A 219 -6.22 -7.81 18.66
C SER A 219 -7.03 -8.20 17.42
N LEU A 220 -6.40 -8.18 16.24
CA LEU A 220 -7.05 -8.52 14.97
C LEU A 220 -6.76 -9.99 14.61
N ALA A 221 -7.79 -10.71 14.15
CA ALA A 221 -7.71 -12.14 13.85
C ALA A 221 -6.73 -12.48 12.72
N ASP A 222 -6.59 -11.60 11.74
CA ASP A 222 -5.70 -11.79 10.57
C ASP A 222 -4.22 -11.58 10.86
N ILE A 223 -3.89 -10.96 12.01
CA ILE A 223 -2.52 -10.67 12.37
C ILE A 223 -1.87 -11.93 12.94
N MET A 224 -1.16 -12.64 12.08
CA MET A 224 -0.57 -13.95 12.38
C MET A 224 0.94 -13.94 12.17
N TRP A 225 1.62 -14.89 12.82
CA TRP A 225 3.02 -15.18 12.54
C TRP A 225 3.15 -15.84 11.16
N GLY A 226 4.09 -15.38 10.35
CA GLY A 226 4.34 -15.91 9.01
C GLY A 226 5.72 -15.52 8.48
N ASN A 227 5.94 -15.74 7.20
CA ASN A 227 7.17 -15.31 6.53
C ASN A 227 7.14 -13.79 6.32
N ASN A 228 7.74 -13.07 7.27
CA ASN A 228 7.80 -11.61 7.20
C ASN A 228 8.85 -11.18 6.18
N LYS A 229 8.40 -10.55 5.09
CA LYS A 229 9.27 -10.07 3.99
C LYS A 229 10.25 -8.95 4.42
N GLU A 230 10.05 -8.36 5.60
CA GLU A 230 10.97 -7.38 6.21
C GLU A 230 11.96 -8.03 7.19
N HIS A 231 11.88 -9.36 7.37
CA HIS A 231 12.68 -10.13 8.33
C HIS A 231 12.55 -9.65 9.79
N LEU A 232 11.43 -9.02 10.13
CA LEU A 232 11.14 -8.56 11.48
C LEU A 232 10.43 -9.66 12.28
N PRO A 233 10.74 -9.83 13.58
CA PRO A 233 10.06 -10.77 14.47
C PRO A 233 8.69 -10.19 14.90
N LEU A 234 7.81 -9.93 13.95
CA LEU A 234 6.50 -9.36 14.18
C LEU A 234 5.41 -10.18 13.48
N ARG A 235 4.23 -10.19 14.09
CA ARG A 235 3.02 -10.66 13.41
C ARG A 235 2.68 -9.73 12.25
N GLN A 236 1.98 -10.25 11.26
CA GLN A 236 1.70 -9.53 10.02
C GLN A 236 0.38 -9.93 9.38
N THR A 237 -0.06 -9.13 8.42
CA THR A 237 -0.96 -9.52 7.34
C THR A 237 -0.17 -9.61 6.03
N THR A 238 -0.69 -10.34 5.07
CA THR A 238 -0.15 -10.41 3.71
C THR A 238 -1.14 -9.75 2.76
N ASP A 239 -0.74 -8.65 2.12
CA ASP A 239 -1.52 -7.96 1.10
C ASP A 239 -1.07 -8.44 -0.27
N VAL A 240 -1.99 -9.03 -1.03
CA VAL A 240 -1.78 -9.39 -2.44
C VAL A 240 -2.36 -8.29 -3.30
N ILE A 241 -1.62 -7.83 -4.29
CA ILE A 241 -2.03 -6.76 -5.20
C ILE A 241 -1.89 -7.24 -6.64
N VAL A 242 -2.89 -6.97 -7.46
CA VAL A 242 -2.80 -7.12 -8.91
C VAL A 242 -2.54 -5.74 -9.51
N TYR A 243 -1.50 -5.67 -10.32
CA TYR A 243 -1.00 -4.45 -10.92
C TYR A 243 -1.09 -4.55 -12.43
N ASP A 244 -1.80 -3.65 -13.06
CA ASP A 244 -1.81 -3.53 -14.52
C ASP A 244 -0.49 -2.90 -14.98
N LEU A 245 0.28 -3.64 -15.76
CA LEU A 245 1.59 -3.22 -16.25
C LEU A 245 1.50 -2.30 -17.47
N THR A 246 0.33 -2.19 -18.09
CA THR A 246 0.07 -1.28 -19.22
C THR A 246 -0.19 0.14 -18.71
N THR A 247 -1.03 0.29 -17.70
CA THR A 247 -1.33 1.59 -17.09
C THR A 247 -0.42 1.93 -15.91
N HIS A 248 0.38 0.98 -15.45
CA HIS A 248 1.26 1.09 -14.28
C HIS A 248 0.52 1.46 -12.99
N MET A 249 -0.70 0.93 -12.80
CA MET A 249 -1.54 1.19 -11.64
C MET A 249 -2.07 -0.10 -11.01
N PRO A 250 -2.27 -0.13 -9.68
CA PRO A 250 -2.93 -1.24 -9.03
C PRO A 250 -4.42 -1.26 -9.41
N ILE A 251 -4.97 -2.45 -9.68
CA ILE A 251 -6.36 -2.65 -10.08
C ILE A 251 -7.18 -3.46 -9.07
N TYR A 252 -6.51 -4.23 -8.22
CA TYR A 252 -7.12 -5.10 -7.23
C TYR A 252 -6.17 -5.33 -6.07
N TYR A 253 -6.72 -5.54 -4.87
CA TYR A 253 -5.97 -6.04 -3.72
C TYR A 253 -6.82 -6.97 -2.86
N ARG A 254 -6.15 -7.89 -2.13
CA ARG A 254 -6.75 -8.69 -1.07
C ARG A 254 -5.77 -8.90 0.08
N THR A 255 -6.28 -8.81 1.31
CA THR A 255 -5.50 -9.12 2.52
C THR A 255 -5.76 -10.56 2.95
N PHE A 256 -4.69 -11.26 3.28
CA PHE A 256 -4.72 -12.60 3.86
C PHE A 256 -4.09 -12.57 5.26
N PRO A 257 -4.48 -13.51 6.15
CA PRO A 257 -3.75 -13.75 7.37
C PRO A 257 -2.28 -14.02 7.12
N GLY A 258 -1.40 -13.51 7.99
CA GLY A 258 0.05 -13.57 7.79
C GLY A 258 0.65 -14.95 7.72
N ASN A 259 -0.06 -15.99 8.16
CA ASN A 259 0.35 -17.41 8.09
C ASN A 259 -0.05 -18.10 6.78
N ILE A 260 -0.77 -17.43 5.89
CA ILE A 260 -1.16 -17.98 4.58
C ILE A 260 0.00 -17.79 3.59
N PRO A 261 0.59 -18.86 3.06
CA PRO A 261 1.60 -18.77 2.01
C PRO A 261 1.01 -18.21 0.70
N ASP A 262 1.81 -17.47 -0.05
CA ASP A 262 1.43 -16.92 -1.35
C ASP A 262 0.84 -17.99 -2.29
N SER A 263 1.41 -19.20 -2.26
CA SER A 263 0.95 -20.34 -3.07
C SER A 263 -0.48 -20.82 -2.77
N ARG A 264 -1.09 -20.43 -1.66
CA ARG A 264 -2.48 -20.79 -1.32
C ARG A 264 -3.50 -19.72 -1.69
N SER A 265 -3.06 -18.52 -2.06
CA SER A 265 -3.95 -17.39 -2.35
C SER A 265 -4.49 -17.39 -3.78
N VAL A 266 -3.80 -18.01 -4.74
CA VAL A 266 -4.07 -17.91 -6.18
C VAL A 266 -5.52 -18.26 -6.55
N GLY A 267 -6.01 -19.41 -6.08
CA GLY A 267 -7.38 -19.83 -6.44
C GLY A 267 -8.47 -18.88 -5.97
N ILE A 268 -8.27 -18.24 -4.80
CA ILE A 268 -9.21 -17.23 -4.28
C ILE A 268 -9.13 -15.97 -5.15
N ILE A 269 -7.91 -15.53 -5.46
CA ILE A 269 -7.69 -14.32 -6.27
C ILE A 269 -8.29 -14.49 -7.67
N LEU A 270 -8.03 -15.62 -8.36
CA LEU A 270 -8.60 -15.86 -9.69
C LEU A 270 -10.12 -15.84 -9.67
N LYS A 271 -10.76 -16.39 -8.61
CA LYS A 271 -12.19 -16.32 -8.45
C LYS A 271 -12.68 -14.87 -8.28
N ASP A 272 -12.04 -14.10 -7.40
CA ASP A 272 -12.41 -12.70 -7.17
C ASP A 272 -12.25 -11.86 -8.45
N LEU A 273 -11.17 -12.09 -9.22
CA LEU A 273 -10.92 -11.40 -10.49
C LEU A 273 -12.01 -11.76 -11.53
N ALA A 274 -12.41 -13.04 -11.60
CA ALA A 274 -13.49 -13.48 -12.48
C ALA A 274 -14.85 -12.89 -12.05
N ASP A 275 -15.15 -12.90 -10.74
CA ASP A 275 -16.39 -12.33 -10.18
C ASP A 275 -16.45 -10.80 -10.41
N ALA A 276 -15.31 -10.12 -10.42
CA ALA A 276 -15.20 -8.70 -10.75
C ALA A 276 -15.23 -8.41 -12.26
N GLY A 277 -15.30 -9.44 -13.12
CA GLY A 277 -15.39 -9.30 -14.57
C GLY A 277 -14.06 -8.92 -15.23
N MET A 278 -12.93 -9.38 -14.67
CA MET A 278 -11.62 -9.13 -15.28
C MET A 278 -11.53 -9.76 -16.68
N PRO A 279 -11.05 -9.01 -17.69
CA PRO A 279 -10.81 -9.56 -19.02
C PRO A 279 -9.72 -10.63 -18.99
N ARG A 280 -9.53 -11.34 -20.11
CA ARG A 280 -8.53 -12.40 -20.23
C ARG A 280 -7.12 -11.83 -20.36
N VAL A 281 -6.53 -11.45 -19.24
CA VAL A 281 -5.17 -10.89 -19.15
C VAL A 281 -4.12 -11.98 -19.00
N VAL A 282 -2.85 -11.61 -19.21
CA VAL A 282 -1.70 -12.47 -18.91
C VAL A 282 -1.22 -12.17 -17.50
N LEU A 283 -1.40 -13.11 -16.57
CA LEU A 283 -0.93 -12.95 -15.19
C LEU A 283 0.55 -13.34 -15.06
N ILE A 284 1.33 -12.42 -14.52
CA ILE A 284 2.75 -12.64 -14.24
C ILE A 284 2.93 -12.84 -12.75
N THR A 285 3.54 -13.98 -12.36
CA THR A 285 3.76 -14.34 -10.95
C THR A 285 5.20 -14.71 -10.67
N ASP A 286 5.63 -14.44 -9.42
CA ASP A 286 6.97 -14.80 -8.94
C ASP A 286 7.04 -16.25 -8.44
N ARG A 287 8.26 -16.71 -8.17
CA ARG A 287 8.57 -18.04 -7.61
C ARG A 287 7.87 -18.36 -6.30
N GLY A 288 7.44 -17.35 -5.53
CA GLY A 288 6.66 -17.51 -4.31
C GLY A 288 5.30 -18.17 -4.56
N TYR A 289 4.75 -17.98 -5.73
CA TYR A 289 3.46 -18.53 -6.16
C TYR A 289 3.58 -19.91 -6.82
N GLU A 290 4.80 -20.39 -7.06
CA GLU A 290 5.05 -21.66 -7.71
C GLU A 290 4.59 -22.84 -6.83
N SER A 291 3.65 -23.60 -7.35
CA SER A 291 3.26 -24.92 -6.86
C SER A 291 2.54 -25.69 -7.96
N VAL A 292 2.55 -27.01 -7.90
CA VAL A 292 1.78 -27.87 -8.82
C VAL A 292 0.32 -27.46 -8.81
N ARG A 293 -0.27 -27.27 -7.63
CA ARG A 293 -1.67 -26.85 -7.47
C ARG A 293 -1.98 -25.52 -8.17
N ASN A 294 -1.09 -24.54 -8.08
CA ASN A 294 -1.33 -23.25 -8.73
C ASN A 294 -1.21 -23.37 -10.24
N LEU A 295 -0.22 -24.11 -10.74
CA LEU A 295 -0.09 -24.39 -12.17
C LEU A 295 -1.37 -25.02 -12.70
N GLU A 296 -1.87 -26.07 -12.05
CA GLU A 296 -3.13 -26.72 -12.38
C GLU A 296 -4.33 -25.77 -12.29
N THR A 297 -4.35 -24.90 -11.27
CA THR A 297 -5.41 -23.88 -11.12
C THR A 297 -5.44 -22.92 -12.31
N TYR A 298 -4.30 -22.43 -12.79
CA TYR A 298 -4.22 -21.58 -13.98
C TYR A 298 -4.70 -22.33 -15.24
N ILE A 299 -4.25 -23.56 -15.43
CA ILE A 299 -4.62 -24.40 -16.58
C ILE A 299 -6.14 -24.65 -16.59
N LEU A 300 -6.71 -25.10 -15.46
CA LEU A 300 -8.12 -25.43 -15.35
C LEU A 300 -9.05 -24.23 -15.56
N ASN A 301 -8.59 -23.03 -15.23
CA ASN A 301 -9.33 -21.80 -15.49
C ASN A 301 -9.04 -21.21 -16.89
N GLY A 302 -8.18 -21.84 -17.68
CA GLY A 302 -7.75 -21.32 -18.99
C GLY A 302 -7.09 -19.94 -18.89
N GLN A 303 -6.49 -19.63 -17.73
CA GLN A 303 -5.90 -18.33 -17.44
C GLN A 303 -4.52 -18.21 -18.10
N PRO A 304 -4.31 -17.25 -19.01
CA PRO A 304 -2.98 -16.99 -19.56
C PRO A 304 -2.01 -16.56 -18.46
N MET A 305 -0.81 -17.14 -18.45
CA MET A 305 0.16 -16.84 -17.39
C MET A 305 1.62 -16.90 -17.84
N ILE A 306 2.46 -16.19 -17.11
CA ILE A 306 3.92 -16.33 -17.05
C ILE A 306 4.28 -16.56 -15.59
N MET A 307 4.70 -17.75 -15.21
CA MET A 307 5.05 -18.11 -13.85
C MET A 307 6.54 -18.44 -13.76
N TRP A 308 7.29 -17.67 -12.97
CA TRP A 308 8.67 -18.01 -12.66
C TRP A 308 8.71 -19.23 -11.75
N VAL A 309 9.56 -20.20 -12.11
CA VAL A 309 9.66 -21.47 -11.39
C VAL A 309 11.06 -21.65 -10.79
N LYS A 310 11.13 -22.46 -9.72
CA LYS A 310 12.41 -22.79 -9.10
C LYS A 310 13.20 -23.74 -9.99
N VAL A 311 14.47 -23.46 -10.22
CA VAL A 311 15.35 -24.26 -11.07
C VAL A 311 15.48 -25.71 -10.60
N ARG A 312 15.25 -25.95 -9.28
CA ARG A 312 15.24 -27.32 -8.69
C ARG A 312 14.01 -28.16 -9.02
N GLN A 313 13.04 -27.64 -9.76
CA GLN A 313 11.94 -28.44 -10.29
C GLN A 313 12.47 -29.50 -11.25
N GLN A 314 11.94 -30.73 -11.14
CA GLN A 314 12.43 -31.85 -11.93
C GLN A 314 12.39 -31.56 -13.43
N MET A 315 11.29 -30.97 -13.91
CA MET A 315 11.14 -30.60 -15.34
C MET A 315 12.22 -29.61 -15.82
N VAL A 316 12.73 -28.74 -14.94
CA VAL A 316 13.82 -27.80 -15.27
C VAL A 316 15.18 -28.49 -15.21
N LEU A 317 15.43 -29.23 -14.12
CA LEU A 317 16.70 -29.95 -13.94
C LEU A 317 16.95 -30.97 -15.04
N ASP A 318 15.93 -31.66 -15.52
CA ASP A 318 16.07 -32.63 -16.61
C ASP A 318 16.53 -31.95 -17.91
N ARG A 319 15.98 -30.78 -18.24
CA ARG A 319 16.43 -30.01 -19.39
C ARG A 319 17.86 -29.46 -19.25
N ILE A 320 18.25 -29.07 -18.03
CA ILE A 320 19.63 -28.66 -17.76
C ILE A 320 20.58 -29.85 -17.87
N ARG A 321 20.20 -31.03 -17.37
CA ARG A 321 21.03 -32.27 -17.49
C ARG A 321 21.18 -32.72 -18.93
N GLU A 322 20.13 -32.61 -19.74
CA GLU A 322 20.17 -32.91 -21.19
C GLU A 322 21.21 -32.08 -21.96
N MET A 323 21.52 -30.86 -21.49
CA MET A 323 22.54 -30.02 -22.10
C MET A 323 23.98 -30.51 -21.87
N GLY A 324 24.17 -31.42 -20.87
CA GLY A 324 25.49 -31.93 -20.54
C GLY A 324 26.41 -30.91 -19.86
N ALA A 325 27.69 -31.24 -19.83
CA ALA A 325 28.72 -30.35 -19.28
C ALA A 325 29.10 -29.26 -20.31
N PHE A 326 29.24 -28.04 -19.86
CA PHE A 326 29.68 -26.90 -20.66
C PHE A 326 30.66 -26.03 -19.87
N THR A 327 31.57 -25.36 -20.59
CA THR A 327 32.61 -24.52 -19.98
C THR A 327 32.12 -23.09 -19.79
N HIS A 328 31.57 -22.46 -20.84
CA HIS A 328 31.13 -21.07 -20.81
C HIS A 328 29.63 -20.90 -20.96
N CYS A 329 29.03 -21.48 -21.98
CA CYS A 329 27.59 -21.48 -22.22
C CYS A 329 27.12 -22.83 -22.73
N PRO A 330 25.86 -23.24 -22.45
CA PRO A 330 25.28 -24.45 -23.00
C PRO A 330 25.08 -24.35 -24.51
N GLU A 331 25.31 -25.48 -25.22
CA GLU A 331 25.04 -25.54 -26.66
C GLU A 331 23.54 -25.51 -26.99
N GLY A 332 23.20 -24.95 -28.15
CA GLY A 332 21.82 -24.92 -28.65
C GLY A 332 20.90 -23.93 -27.92
N MET A 333 21.46 -22.97 -27.22
CA MET A 333 20.71 -21.82 -26.70
C MET A 333 20.87 -20.61 -27.65
N GLU A 334 19.79 -19.86 -27.81
CA GLU A 334 19.81 -18.54 -28.45
C GLU A 334 20.38 -17.50 -27.49
N VAL A 335 20.85 -16.35 -27.99
CA VAL A 335 21.42 -15.27 -27.16
C VAL A 335 20.59 -14.00 -27.27
N ASP A 336 20.33 -13.37 -26.16
CA ASP A 336 19.90 -11.99 -26.08
C ASP A 336 21.16 -11.11 -25.85
N GLU A 337 21.64 -10.48 -26.91
CA GLU A 337 22.87 -9.69 -26.89
C GLU A 337 22.75 -8.45 -26.00
N ASP A 338 21.55 -7.84 -25.92
CA ASP A 338 21.31 -6.64 -25.11
C ASP A 338 21.39 -6.94 -23.61
N ARG A 339 20.94 -8.12 -23.21
CA ARG A 339 20.90 -8.56 -21.81
C ARG A 339 22.04 -9.49 -21.43
N HIS A 340 22.81 -9.97 -22.39
CA HIS A 340 23.86 -10.97 -22.21
C HIS A 340 23.36 -12.26 -21.56
N VAL A 341 22.16 -12.71 -21.93
CA VAL A 341 21.50 -13.90 -21.40
C VAL A 341 21.22 -14.87 -22.54
N TYR A 342 21.54 -16.13 -22.33
CA TYR A 342 21.17 -17.21 -23.25
C TYR A 342 19.80 -17.76 -22.88
N TYR A 343 19.01 -18.20 -23.87
CA TYR A 343 17.69 -18.74 -23.62
C TYR A 343 17.33 -19.86 -24.58
N ARG A 344 16.46 -20.75 -24.12
CA ARG A 344 15.87 -21.82 -24.93
C ARG A 344 14.45 -22.10 -24.48
N GLN A 345 13.57 -22.37 -25.44
CA GLN A 345 12.18 -22.71 -25.19
C GLN A 345 11.94 -24.20 -25.47
N TYR A 346 11.16 -24.85 -24.64
CA TYR A 346 10.73 -26.24 -24.77
C TYR A 346 9.23 -26.33 -24.69
N ASP A 347 8.61 -27.11 -25.55
CA ASP A 347 7.22 -27.50 -25.42
C ASP A 347 7.12 -28.63 -24.37
N LEU A 348 6.16 -28.50 -23.47
CA LEU A 348 5.87 -29.50 -22.44
C LEU A 348 4.40 -29.91 -22.55
N ASP A 349 4.17 -31.20 -22.73
CA ASP A 349 2.84 -31.78 -22.57
C ASP A 349 2.59 -32.01 -21.08
N TYR A 350 1.76 -31.19 -20.47
CA TYR A 350 1.41 -31.27 -19.07
C TYR A 350 0.00 -31.83 -18.91
N ARG A 351 -0.14 -32.88 -18.12
CA ARG A 351 -1.45 -33.48 -17.81
C ARG A 351 -1.87 -33.06 -16.41
N VAL A 352 -2.98 -32.33 -16.32
CA VAL A 352 -3.60 -32.03 -15.04
C VAL A 352 -4.29 -33.29 -14.54
N ASP A 353 -3.97 -33.72 -13.32
CA ASP A 353 -4.58 -34.89 -12.68
C ASP A 353 -6.01 -34.56 -12.22
N VAL A 354 -6.91 -34.41 -13.17
CA VAL A 354 -8.34 -34.23 -12.92
C VAL A 354 -8.95 -35.62 -12.73
N ARG A 355 -9.42 -35.89 -11.52
CA ARG A 355 -10.19 -37.08 -11.09
C ARG A 355 -10.67 -37.95 -12.25
N LYS A 356 -10.25 -39.18 -12.26
CA LYS A 356 -10.40 -40.37 -13.13
C LYS A 356 -11.41 -40.38 -14.30
N ASP A 357 -12.27 -39.38 -14.47
CA ASP A 357 -13.38 -39.41 -15.45
C ASP A 357 -13.26 -38.38 -16.60
N CYS A 358 -12.20 -37.58 -16.67
CA CYS A 358 -12.01 -36.63 -17.76
C CYS A 358 -10.68 -36.89 -18.48
N THR A 359 -10.74 -37.55 -19.63
CA THR A 359 -9.68 -37.51 -20.66
C THR A 359 -9.66 -36.12 -21.26
N LYS A 360 -9.01 -35.16 -20.62
CA LYS A 360 -8.63 -33.90 -21.30
C LYS A 360 -7.33 -34.13 -22.06
N ASP A 361 -7.29 -33.56 -23.25
CA ASP A 361 -6.05 -33.43 -24.00
C ASP A 361 -4.96 -32.78 -23.14
N ALA A 362 -3.71 -33.19 -23.32
CA ALA A 362 -2.59 -32.60 -22.61
C ALA A 362 -2.53 -31.09 -22.90
N ASP A 363 -2.52 -30.29 -21.84
CA ASP A 363 -2.33 -28.85 -21.98
C ASP A 363 -0.88 -28.57 -22.39
N ARG A 364 -0.71 -27.76 -23.43
CA ARG A 364 0.62 -27.35 -23.90
C ARG A 364 1.13 -26.21 -23.06
N LEU A 365 2.18 -26.50 -22.30
CA LEU A 365 2.97 -25.48 -21.62
C LEU A 365 4.26 -25.24 -22.41
N LYS A 366 4.81 -24.05 -22.28
CA LYS A 366 6.16 -23.77 -22.76
C LYS A 366 7.06 -23.52 -21.54
N LEU A 367 8.15 -24.29 -21.45
CA LEU A 367 9.21 -24.04 -20.47
C LEU A 367 10.26 -23.15 -21.14
N ASN A 368 10.47 -21.97 -20.58
CA ASN A 368 11.49 -21.04 -21.01
C ASN A 368 12.66 -21.11 -20.03
N LEU A 369 13.81 -21.54 -20.51
CA LEU A 369 15.03 -21.68 -19.75
C LEU A 369 16.01 -20.58 -20.14
N TYR A 370 16.57 -19.91 -19.14
CA TYR A 370 17.54 -18.82 -19.32
C TYR A 370 18.83 -19.17 -18.60
N PHE A 371 19.95 -18.74 -19.17
CA PHE A 371 21.27 -18.90 -18.60
C PHE A 371 22.05 -17.59 -18.64
N ASP A 372 22.50 -17.14 -17.48
CA ASP A 372 23.32 -15.94 -17.28
C ASP A 372 24.72 -16.35 -16.81
N PRO A 373 25.74 -16.24 -17.66
CA PRO A 373 27.12 -16.66 -17.34
C PRO A 373 27.76 -15.76 -16.25
N VAL A 374 27.42 -14.49 -16.19
CA VAL A 374 27.94 -13.56 -15.17
C VAL A 374 27.41 -13.93 -13.82
N ARG A 375 26.09 -14.12 -13.72
CA ARG A 375 25.43 -14.61 -12.51
C ARG A 375 25.95 -15.98 -12.08
N ARG A 376 26.23 -16.91 -13.04
CA ARG A 376 26.81 -18.20 -12.73
C ARG A 376 28.12 -18.09 -11.97
N SER A 377 29.03 -17.24 -12.45
CA SER A 377 30.34 -17.07 -11.82
C SER A 377 30.21 -16.58 -10.36
N GLY A 378 29.32 -15.61 -10.11
CA GLY A 378 29.03 -15.13 -8.75
C GLY A 378 28.46 -16.24 -7.85
N LEU A 379 27.45 -16.98 -8.34
CA LEU A 379 26.82 -18.06 -7.57
C LEU A 379 27.77 -19.23 -7.27
N LEU A 380 28.67 -19.56 -8.19
CA LEU A 380 29.69 -20.59 -7.95
C LEU A 380 30.68 -20.17 -6.87
N MET A 381 31.08 -18.92 -6.86
CA MET A 381 31.95 -18.36 -5.82
C MET A 381 31.23 -18.35 -4.46
N GLU A 382 29.99 -17.92 -4.40
CA GLU A 382 29.15 -17.96 -3.19
C GLU A 382 29.01 -19.38 -2.65
N LEU A 383 28.73 -20.35 -3.53
CA LEU A 383 28.63 -21.77 -3.17
C LEU A 383 29.93 -22.29 -2.52
N ASP A 384 31.09 -21.94 -3.07
CA ASP A 384 32.40 -22.34 -2.51
C ASP A 384 32.62 -21.69 -1.13
N ILE A 385 32.35 -20.39 -1.01
CA ILE A 385 32.46 -19.66 0.27
C ILE A 385 31.51 -20.26 1.32
N ASP A 386 30.26 -20.49 0.97
CA ASP A 386 29.26 -21.04 1.90
C ASP A 386 29.60 -22.46 2.32
N THR A 387 30.03 -23.27 1.39
CA THR A 387 30.47 -24.65 1.70
C THR A 387 31.64 -24.66 2.66
N ARG A 388 32.64 -23.78 2.48
CA ARG A 388 33.79 -23.64 3.39
C ARG A 388 33.37 -23.11 4.76
N ARG A 389 32.46 -22.10 4.79
CA ARG A 389 31.92 -21.55 6.05
C ARG A 389 31.16 -22.61 6.83
N GLN A 390 30.29 -23.37 6.18
CA GLN A 390 29.53 -24.45 6.80
C GLN A 390 30.48 -25.55 7.33
N ARG A 391 31.51 -25.90 6.57
CA ARG A 391 32.52 -26.90 7.02
C ARG A 391 33.20 -26.45 8.30
N ARG A 392 33.69 -25.21 8.40
CA ARG A 392 34.32 -24.67 9.62
C ARG A 392 33.39 -24.75 10.82
N ALA A 393 32.14 -24.30 10.65
CA ALA A 393 31.13 -24.34 11.71
C ALA A 393 30.88 -25.78 12.20
N LEU A 394 30.88 -26.76 11.29
CA LEU A 394 30.71 -28.17 11.63
C LEU A 394 31.96 -28.76 12.32
N GLU A 395 33.18 -28.37 11.93
CA GLU A 395 34.43 -28.74 12.61
C GLU A 395 34.44 -28.21 14.05
N GLU A 396 34.04 -26.98 14.30
CA GLU A 396 33.87 -26.39 15.62
C GLU A 396 32.82 -27.11 16.46
N ALA A 397 31.66 -27.44 15.88
CA ALA A 397 30.60 -28.17 16.55
C ALA A 397 31.04 -29.60 16.90
N GLN A 398 31.78 -30.28 16.02
CA GLN A 398 32.31 -31.61 16.27
C GLN A 398 33.38 -31.61 17.39
N ALA A 399 34.17 -30.55 17.50
CA ALA A 399 35.08 -30.35 18.63
C ALA A 399 34.36 -30.08 19.96
N GLY A 400 33.04 -30.03 19.98
CA GLY A 400 32.22 -29.88 21.18
C GLY A 400 31.99 -28.46 21.62
N ALA A 401 32.18 -27.47 20.74
CA ALA A 401 32.02 -26.05 21.05
C ALA A 401 30.57 -25.70 21.42
N TYR A 402 29.58 -26.34 20.78
CA TYR A 402 28.13 -26.12 21.05
C TYR A 402 27.27 -27.32 20.66
N PRO A 403 26.08 -27.49 21.28
CA PRO A 403 25.13 -28.52 20.88
C PRO A 403 24.45 -28.17 19.54
N MET A 404 24.07 -29.21 18.78
CA MET A 404 23.37 -29.03 17.50
C MET A 404 21.87 -28.78 17.72
N ASP A 405 21.29 -28.01 16.83
CA ASP A 405 19.85 -27.72 16.77
C ASP A 405 19.00 -28.95 16.37
N ASP A 406 17.68 -28.77 16.21
CA ASP A 406 16.80 -29.82 15.66
C ASP A 406 17.12 -30.11 14.18
N ASP A 407 16.70 -31.29 13.71
CA ASP A 407 17.05 -31.81 12.38
C ASP A 407 16.51 -30.93 11.23
N ILE A 408 15.41 -30.20 11.43
CA ILE A 408 14.84 -29.30 10.42
C ILE A 408 15.74 -28.09 10.29
N THR A 409 16.13 -27.49 11.41
CA THR A 409 17.05 -26.37 11.48
C THR A 409 18.42 -26.73 10.90
N LEU A 410 18.95 -27.90 11.22
CA LEU A 410 20.24 -28.40 10.68
C LEU A 410 20.21 -28.56 9.15
N LYS A 411 19.16 -29.13 8.58
CA LYS A 411 19.00 -29.22 7.12
C LYS A 411 18.94 -27.88 6.43
N ARG A 412 18.45 -26.86 7.13
CA ARG A 412 18.40 -25.48 6.61
C ARG A 412 19.73 -24.75 6.72
N LEU A 413 20.44 -24.93 7.84
CA LEU A 413 21.72 -24.26 8.10
C LEU A 413 22.88 -24.89 7.30
N TYR A 414 22.84 -26.21 7.13
CA TYR A 414 23.91 -27.00 6.48
C TYR A 414 23.40 -27.80 5.28
N PRO A 415 22.80 -27.15 4.27
CA PRO A 415 22.14 -27.84 3.16
C PRO A 415 23.09 -28.67 2.31
N TYR A 416 24.40 -28.40 2.33
CA TYR A 416 25.42 -29.09 1.54
C TYR A 416 26.15 -30.17 2.30
N PHE A 417 25.71 -30.50 3.52
CA PHE A 417 26.33 -31.55 4.33
C PHE A 417 25.32 -32.60 4.77
N ILE A 418 25.79 -33.84 4.92
CA ILE A 418 25.08 -34.92 5.57
C ILE A 418 25.67 -35.02 6.98
N LEU A 419 24.80 -34.87 7.99
CA LEU A 419 25.18 -34.81 9.39
C LEU A 419 24.72 -36.07 10.13
N GLU A 420 25.55 -36.59 11.01
CA GLU A 420 25.22 -37.61 11.96
C GLU A 420 25.29 -37.04 13.37
N VAL A 421 24.14 -36.88 14.01
CA VAL A 421 23.99 -36.25 15.32
C VAL A 421 23.54 -37.30 16.33
N ASP A 422 24.14 -37.31 17.51
CA ASP A 422 23.71 -38.18 18.61
C ASP A 422 22.34 -37.73 19.13
N GLY A 423 21.39 -38.66 19.18
CA GLY A 423 20.00 -38.33 19.53
C GLY A 423 19.81 -37.85 20.98
N ALA A 424 20.64 -38.32 21.91
CA ALA A 424 20.51 -38.01 23.33
C ALA A 424 21.29 -36.74 23.72
N SER A 425 22.55 -36.66 23.28
CA SER A 425 23.44 -35.56 23.64
C SER A 425 23.38 -34.36 22.68
N ARG A 426 22.72 -34.54 21.53
CA ARG A 426 22.69 -33.54 20.42
C ARG A 426 24.09 -33.14 19.94
N ARG A 427 25.12 -33.98 20.15
CA ARG A 427 26.47 -33.73 19.67
C ARG A 427 26.66 -34.27 18.27
N LEU A 428 27.38 -33.50 17.44
CA LEU A 428 27.76 -33.92 16.10
C LEU A 428 28.79 -35.04 16.17
N LYS A 429 28.44 -36.24 15.67
CA LYS A 429 29.34 -37.40 15.57
C LYS A 429 30.23 -37.31 14.35
N SER A 430 29.62 -37.12 13.19
CA SER A 430 30.34 -37.05 11.94
C SER A 430 29.60 -36.13 10.95
N PHE A 431 30.31 -35.64 9.96
CA PHE A 431 29.72 -34.94 8.83
C PHE A 431 30.50 -35.24 7.55
N ARG A 432 29.80 -35.22 6.44
CA ARG A 432 30.41 -35.35 5.10
C ARG A 432 29.73 -34.45 4.10
N LEU A 433 30.48 -34.04 3.07
CA LEU A 433 29.92 -33.27 1.98
C LEU A 433 28.83 -34.06 1.24
N ASN A 434 27.71 -33.42 0.96
CA ASN A 434 26.69 -33.98 0.09
C ASN A 434 27.02 -33.63 -1.36
N GLU A 435 27.91 -34.42 -1.96
CA GLU A 435 28.41 -34.15 -3.32
C GLU A 435 27.27 -33.99 -4.32
N LYS A 436 26.22 -34.82 -4.24
CA LYS A 436 25.06 -34.74 -5.12
C LYS A 436 24.39 -33.36 -5.05
N LYS A 437 24.18 -32.82 -3.83
CA LYS A 437 23.57 -31.49 -3.68
C LYS A 437 24.49 -30.37 -4.14
N VAL A 438 25.78 -30.47 -3.92
CA VAL A 438 26.76 -29.50 -4.39
C VAL A 438 26.81 -29.50 -5.93
N GLU A 439 26.79 -30.70 -6.53
CA GLU A 439 26.79 -30.84 -7.98
C GLU A 439 25.49 -30.30 -8.61
N GLU A 440 24.33 -30.61 -8.03
CA GLU A 440 23.05 -30.02 -8.43
C GLU A 440 23.07 -28.49 -8.33
N ALA A 441 23.64 -27.94 -7.24
CA ALA A 441 23.77 -26.49 -7.10
C ALA A 441 24.71 -25.87 -8.15
N ARG A 442 25.83 -26.55 -8.47
CA ARG A 442 26.75 -26.14 -9.54
C ARG A 442 26.10 -26.19 -10.91
N LEU A 443 25.40 -27.27 -11.20
CA LEU A 443 24.71 -27.49 -12.48
C LEU A 443 23.63 -26.43 -12.69
N SER A 444 22.85 -26.12 -11.67
CA SER A 444 21.75 -25.14 -11.72
C SER A 444 22.20 -23.68 -11.63
N SER A 445 23.48 -23.42 -11.27
CA SER A 445 24.00 -22.05 -11.15
C SER A 445 23.95 -21.30 -12.49
N GLY A 446 23.46 -20.06 -12.44
CA GLY A 446 23.29 -19.21 -13.61
C GLY A 446 21.97 -19.45 -14.37
N PHE A 447 21.30 -20.58 -14.14
CA PHE A 447 20.00 -20.84 -14.75
C PHE A 447 18.84 -20.15 -14.01
N SER A 448 17.83 -19.81 -14.77
CA SER A 448 16.50 -19.42 -14.30
C SER A 448 15.46 -19.93 -15.30
N ALA A 449 14.22 -20.09 -14.87
CA ALA A 449 13.18 -20.64 -15.73
C ALA A 449 11.81 -20.02 -15.44
N CYS A 450 10.97 -19.93 -16.48
CA CYS A 450 9.55 -19.68 -16.32
C CYS A 450 8.73 -20.62 -17.19
N VAL A 451 7.50 -20.86 -16.75
CA VAL A 451 6.49 -21.60 -17.51
C VAL A 451 5.47 -20.60 -18.04
N THR A 452 5.10 -20.75 -19.32
CA THR A 452 4.02 -19.98 -19.93
C THR A 452 2.88 -20.90 -20.33
N HIS A 453 1.63 -20.42 -20.15
CA HIS A 453 0.41 -21.11 -20.53
C HIS A 453 -0.55 -20.16 -21.26
N ALA A 454 -1.19 -20.66 -22.31
CA ALA A 454 -2.21 -19.96 -23.11
C ALA A 454 -1.74 -18.59 -23.66
N VAL A 455 -0.41 -18.45 -23.89
CA VAL A 455 0.22 -17.32 -24.57
C VAL A 455 1.22 -17.84 -25.61
N ASP A 456 1.26 -17.16 -26.74
CA ASP A 456 2.24 -17.51 -27.80
C ASP A 456 3.46 -16.57 -27.75
N TYR A 457 4.20 -16.66 -26.62
CA TYR A 457 5.40 -15.86 -26.39
C TYR A 457 6.66 -16.69 -26.63
N SER A 458 7.65 -16.06 -27.26
CA SER A 458 9.02 -16.58 -27.27
C SER A 458 9.62 -16.49 -25.86
N ALA A 459 10.68 -17.23 -25.60
CA ALA A 459 11.40 -17.13 -24.33
C ALA A 459 11.89 -15.69 -24.08
N LYS A 460 12.36 -14.98 -25.12
CA LYS A 460 12.77 -13.58 -25.03
C LYS A 460 11.60 -12.71 -24.58
N THR A 461 10.45 -12.77 -25.26
CA THR A 461 9.24 -11.99 -24.93
C THR A 461 8.74 -12.29 -23.51
N ALA A 462 8.77 -13.56 -23.09
CA ALA A 462 8.38 -13.93 -21.73
C ALA A 462 9.30 -13.30 -20.67
N SER A 463 10.61 -13.26 -20.90
CA SER A 463 11.58 -12.60 -20.01
C SER A 463 11.40 -11.07 -20.00
N GLU A 464 11.17 -10.45 -21.13
CA GLU A 464 10.90 -9.01 -21.22
C GLU A 464 9.61 -8.64 -20.49
N SER A 465 8.55 -9.41 -20.69
CA SER A 465 7.28 -9.23 -19.98
C SER A 465 7.44 -9.37 -18.47
N TYR A 466 8.22 -10.35 -18.02
CA TYR A 466 8.51 -10.53 -16.59
C TYR A 466 9.30 -9.35 -16.00
N ALA A 467 10.22 -8.77 -16.75
CA ALA A 467 11.01 -7.63 -16.27
C ALA A 467 10.12 -6.40 -15.96
N LEU A 468 8.95 -6.27 -16.60
CA LEU A 468 7.98 -5.21 -16.29
C LEU A 468 7.41 -5.33 -14.88
N ARG A 469 7.50 -6.50 -14.23
CA ARG A 469 7.10 -6.70 -12.83
C ARG A 469 7.85 -5.80 -11.84
N ASP A 470 9.04 -5.33 -12.19
CA ASP A 470 9.79 -4.34 -11.40
C ASP A 470 8.93 -3.08 -11.09
N GLU A 471 7.96 -2.76 -11.93
CA GLU A 471 7.00 -1.66 -11.66
C GLU A 471 6.10 -1.96 -10.46
N GLN A 472 5.71 -3.21 -10.25
CA GLN A 472 4.94 -3.62 -9.07
C GLN A 472 5.81 -3.58 -7.80
N GLU A 473 7.07 -4.00 -7.86
CA GLU A 473 8.01 -3.90 -6.72
C GLU A 473 8.20 -2.43 -6.31
N LYS A 474 8.29 -1.52 -7.27
CA LYS A 474 8.29 -0.08 -7.04
C LYS A 474 6.96 0.41 -6.44
N GLY A 475 5.83 -0.22 -6.80
CA GLY A 475 4.52 0.01 -6.17
C GLY A 475 4.52 -0.34 -4.68
N PHE A 476 5.12 -1.46 -4.29
CA PHE A 476 5.31 -1.80 -2.87
C PHE A 476 6.27 -0.85 -2.16
N GLY A 477 7.33 -0.40 -2.85
CA GLY A 477 8.20 0.66 -2.35
C GLY A 477 7.44 1.96 -2.06
N LEU A 478 6.49 2.33 -2.92
CA LEU A 478 5.58 3.45 -2.71
C LEU A 478 4.71 3.25 -1.46
N GLN A 479 4.08 2.08 -1.32
CA GLN A 479 3.22 1.72 -0.19
C GLN A 479 3.95 1.85 1.15
N LYS A 480 5.13 1.26 1.27
CA LYS A 480 5.90 1.19 2.52
C LYS A 480 6.67 2.47 2.83
N GLY A 481 7.19 3.13 1.82
CA GLY A 481 7.99 4.34 1.94
C GLY A 481 7.13 5.61 1.98
N PRO A 482 6.92 6.31 0.86
CA PRO A 482 6.25 7.62 0.84
C PRO A 482 4.85 7.62 1.43
N LEU A 483 4.06 6.55 1.23
CA LEU A 483 2.71 6.46 1.80
C LEU A 483 2.69 6.05 3.29
N GLY A 484 3.85 5.71 3.87
CA GLY A 484 4.01 5.46 5.31
C GLY A 484 3.16 4.31 5.86
N SER A 485 2.88 3.29 5.05
CA SER A 485 2.01 2.17 5.40
C SER A 485 2.74 0.85 5.67
N ASP A 486 3.96 0.94 6.17
CA ASP A 486 4.80 -0.18 6.59
C ASP A 486 4.23 -0.93 7.81
N ARG A 487 3.42 -0.24 8.63
CA ARG A 487 2.83 -0.77 9.87
C ARG A 487 1.31 -0.67 9.87
N GLN A 488 0.69 -1.72 10.41
CA GLN A 488 -0.73 -1.73 10.71
C GLN A 488 -1.00 -0.95 12.00
N ARG A 489 -1.79 0.11 11.93
CA ARG A 489 -2.12 1.00 13.07
C ARG A 489 -3.63 1.06 13.29
N CYS A 490 -4.30 -0.08 13.26
CA CYS A 490 -5.76 -0.21 13.43
C CYS A 490 -6.08 -1.20 14.53
N TRP A 491 -7.25 -1.02 15.17
CA TRP A 491 -7.71 -1.80 16.30
C TRP A 491 -9.01 -2.58 16.00
N SER A 492 -9.66 -2.33 14.85
CA SER A 492 -10.85 -3.03 14.38
C SER A 492 -10.66 -3.52 12.96
N GLU A 493 -11.33 -4.61 12.59
CA GLU A 493 -11.27 -5.20 11.25
C GLU A 493 -11.78 -4.20 10.20
N ASP A 494 -12.99 -3.64 10.40
CA ASP A 494 -13.57 -2.67 9.47
C ASP A 494 -12.66 -1.43 9.29
N GLY A 495 -12.07 -0.94 10.39
CA GLY A 495 -11.14 0.19 10.34
C GLY A 495 -9.85 -0.15 9.60
N LYS A 496 -9.37 -1.40 9.71
CA LYS A 496 -8.23 -1.93 8.96
C LYS A 496 -8.53 -1.93 7.46
N ASP A 497 -9.66 -2.50 7.09
CA ASP A 497 -10.08 -2.68 5.71
C ASP A 497 -10.33 -1.34 5.02
N GLY A 498 -11.02 -0.41 5.70
CA GLY A 498 -11.24 0.92 5.16
C GLY A 498 -9.96 1.74 5.00
N ARG A 499 -8.99 1.60 5.92
CA ARG A 499 -7.68 2.26 5.77
C ARG A 499 -6.84 1.66 4.64
N LEU A 500 -6.94 0.35 4.43
CA LEU A 500 -6.30 -0.29 3.30
C LEU A 500 -6.92 0.16 1.97
N PHE A 501 -8.24 0.37 1.95
CA PHE A 501 -8.92 0.94 0.81
C PHE A 501 -8.40 2.35 0.48
N VAL A 502 -8.27 3.23 1.49
CA VAL A 502 -7.66 4.56 1.30
C VAL A 502 -6.24 4.46 0.77
N LEU A 503 -5.45 3.53 1.30
CA LEU A 503 -4.08 3.27 0.83
C LEU A 503 -4.07 2.82 -0.64
N PHE A 504 -4.97 1.94 -1.04
CA PHE A 504 -5.11 1.50 -2.43
C PHE A 504 -5.44 2.66 -3.37
N VAL A 505 -6.35 3.55 -2.97
CA VAL A 505 -6.66 4.79 -3.70
C VAL A 505 -5.42 5.70 -3.79
N ALA A 506 -4.66 5.84 -2.71
CA ALA A 506 -3.41 6.60 -2.70
C ALA A 506 -2.34 5.97 -3.61
N MET A 507 -2.27 4.63 -3.65
CA MET A 507 -1.35 3.92 -4.56
C MET A 507 -1.68 4.17 -6.03
N ILE A 508 -2.95 4.28 -6.42
CA ILE A 508 -3.34 4.62 -7.80
C ILE A 508 -2.79 6.00 -8.16
N LEU A 509 -3.01 7.01 -7.32
CA LEU A 509 -2.52 8.38 -7.56
C LEU A 509 -0.98 8.43 -7.60
N GLY A 510 -0.33 7.86 -6.60
CA GLY A 510 1.13 7.85 -6.53
C GLY A 510 1.79 7.09 -7.67
N SER A 511 1.19 5.98 -8.11
CA SER A 511 1.68 5.19 -9.26
C SER A 511 1.55 5.97 -10.56
N TYR A 512 0.45 6.67 -10.76
CA TYR A 512 0.26 7.53 -11.93
C TYR A 512 1.32 8.65 -11.99
N LEU A 513 1.52 9.38 -10.88
CA LEU A 513 2.54 10.44 -10.84
C LEU A 513 3.95 9.88 -11.07
N ARG A 514 4.27 8.75 -10.45
CA ARG A 514 5.56 8.07 -10.63
C ARG A 514 5.77 7.66 -12.08
N HIS A 515 4.76 7.06 -12.71
CA HIS A 515 4.83 6.62 -14.11
C HIS A 515 5.10 7.81 -15.04
N VAL A 516 4.32 8.88 -14.93
CA VAL A 516 4.52 10.09 -15.75
C VAL A 516 5.93 10.66 -15.53
N ARG A 517 6.40 10.75 -14.28
CA ARG A 517 7.77 11.21 -14.01
C ARG A 517 8.81 10.32 -14.70
N GLN A 518 8.68 8.98 -14.64
CA GLN A 518 9.68 8.05 -15.16
C GLN A 518 9.76 8.03 -16.67
N THR A 519 8.63 8.24 -17.35
CA THR A 519 8.51 8.14 -18.82
C THR A 519 8.69 9.46 -19.55
N THR A 520 8.85 10.57 -18.81
CA THR A 520 8.95 11.91 -19.36
C THR A 520 10.23 12.65 -18.96
N GLU A 521 10.42 13.85 -19.48
CA GLU A 521 11.55 14.74 -19.12
C GLU A 521 11.59 15.08 -17.62
N LEU A 522 10.48 14.91 -16.88
CA LEU A 522 10.45 15.13 -15.44
C LEU A 522 11.45 14.25 -14.68
N LYS A 523 11.84 13.11 -15.24
CA LYS A 523 12.88 12.25 -14.67
C LYS A 523 14.23 12.95 -14.51
N LYS A 524 14.53 13.90 -15.39
CA LYS A 524 15.79 14.68 -15.33
C LYS A 524 15.71 15.84 -14.35
N MET A 525 14.50 16.29 -14.02
CA MET A 525 14.25 17.47 -13.19
C MET A 525 14.00 17.13 -11.72
N PHE A 526 13.42 15.97 -11.46
CA PHE A 526 12.96 15.54 -10.14
C PHE A 526 13.39 14.10 -9.85
N CYS A 527 13.93 13.85 -8.66
CA CYS A 527 14.35 12.52 -8.22
C CYS A 527 13.14 11.64 -7.83
N SER A 528 12.04 12.26 -7.38
CA SER A 528 10.82 11.58 -6.94
C SER A 528 9.56 12.32 -7.37
N TYR A 529 8.40 11.66 -7.32
CA TYR A 529 7.12 12.33 -7.50
C TYR A 529 6.79 13.28 -6.32
N SER A 530 7.34 13.01 -5.14
CA SER A 530 7.16 13.89 -3.97
C SER A 530 7.77 15.26 -4.22
N GLU A 531 8.95 15.33 -4.88
CA GLU A 531 9.54 16.60 -5.28
C GLU A 531 8.68 17.38 -6.28
N ILE A 532 7.94 16.67 -7.16
CA ILE A 532 6.97 17.30 -8.07
C ILE A 532 5.83 17.94 -7.25
N LEU A 533 5.33 17.25 -6.24
CA LEU A 533 4.29 17.78 -5.35
C LEU A 533 4.80 18.98 -4.53
N ASP A 534 6.03 18.88 -4.01
CA ASP A 534 6.64 19.98 -3.26
C ASP A 534 6.86 21.23 -4.13
N GLU A 535 7.26 21.06 -5.40
CA GLU A 535 7.38 22.18 -6.37
C GLU A 535 6.01 22.83 -6.65
N MET A 536 4.94 22.01 -6.72
CA MET A 536 3.59 22.52 -6.98
C MET A 536 2.95 23.16 -5.76
N ARG A 537 3.23 22.70 -4.55
CA ARG A 537 2.57 23.10 -3.29
C ARG A 537 2.49 24.61 -3.05
N PRO A 538 3.48 25.46 -3.39
CA PRO A 538 3.41 26.91 -3.17
C PRO A 538 2.27 27.63 -3.89
N VAL A 539 1.67 27.04 -4.94
CA VAL A 539 0.52 27.61 -5.62
C VAL A 539 -0.68 27.67 -4.67
N ARG A 540 -1.33 28.82 -4.58
CA ARG A 540 -2.40 29.08 -3.61
C ARG A 540 -3.74 29.33 -4.28
N CYS A 541 -4.78 28.90 -3.62
CA CYS A 541 -6.17 29.26 -3.91
C CYS A 541 -6.60 30.33 -2.91
N ILE A 542 -7.03 31.47 -3.42
CA ILE A 542 -7.49 32.63 -2.66
C ILE A 542 -8.97 32.81 -2.94
N GLU A 543 -9.78 32.73 -1.91
CA GLU A 543 -11.22 32.92 -1.97
C GLU A 543 -11.59 34.09 -1.05
N HIS A 544 -12.30 35.10 -1.60
CA HIS A 544 -12.86 36.21 -0.85
C HIS A 544 -14.37 36.21 -0.99
N LYS A 545 -15.08 36.57 0.08
CA LYS A 545 -16.54 36.64 0.07
C LYS A 545 -17.04 37.58 -1.04
N GLY A 546 -17.87 37.05 -1.92
CA GLY A 546 -18.45 37.82 -3.03
C GLY A 546 -17.53 38.07 -4.24
N HIS A 547 -16.32 37.48 -4.24
CA HIS A 547 -15.39 37.58 -5.36
C HIS A 547 -15.17 36.22 -6.02
N ALA A 548 -14.77 36.22 -7.29
CA ALA A 548 -14.35 35.02 -7.98
C ALA A 548 -13.06 34.43 -7.34
N ARG A 549 -12.97 33.11 -7.30
CA ARG A 549 -11.79 32.41 -6.86
C ARG A 549 -10.56 32.81 -7.68
N ARG A 550 -9.47 33.11 -7.00
CA ARG A 550 -8.18 33.43 -7.63
C ARG A 550 -7.16 32.34 -7.29
N ILE A 551 -6.33 31.98 -8.26
CA ILE A 551 -5.22 31.07 -8.08
C ILE A 551 -3.93 31.82 -8.40
N THR A 552 -2.93 31.70 -7.54
CA THR A 552 -1.62 32.33 -7.79
C THR A 552 -0.99 31.76 -9.07
N PRO A 553 -0.20 32.56 -9.81
CA PRO A 553 0.40 32.10 -11.07
C PRO A 553 1.26 30.86 -10.89
N PHE A 554 1.17 29.93 -11.84
CA PHE A 554 2.15 28.87 -12.01
C PHE A 554 3.39 29.45 -12.69
N ILE A 555 4.56 29.18 -12.15
CA ILE A 555 5.83 29.76 -12.62
C ILE A 555 6.91 28.68 -12.81
N GLY A 556 7.86 28.94 -13.71
CA GLY A 556 9.03 28.09 -13.90
C GLY A 556 8.70 26.61 -14.09
N LYS A 557 9.26 25.75 -13.25
CA LYS A 557 9.07 24.30 -13.29
C LYS A 557 7.61 23.86 -13.14
N GLN A 558 6.77 24.63 -12.43
CA GLN A 558 5.35 24.31 -12.27
C GLN A 558 4.61 24.31 -13.62
N LEU A 559 4.97 25.22 -14.53
CA LEU A 559 4.42 25.25 -15.88
C LEU A 559 4.91 24.04 -16.70
N GLU A 560 6.16 23.66 -16.56
CA GLU A 560 6.71 22.48 -17.23
C GLU A 560 6.01 21.21 -16.75
N ILE A 561 5.74 21.08 -15.44
CA ILE A 561 4.94 19.99 -14.86
C ILE A 561 3.55 19.96 -15.52
N CYS A 562 2.82 21.09 -15.55
CA CYS A 562 1.50 21.16 -16.18
C CYS A 562 1.54 20.73 -17.66
N GLN A 563 2.55 21.18 -18.41
CA GLN A 563 2.72 20.82 -19.82
C GLN A 563 2.97 19.33 -20.03
N VAL A 564 3.85 18.73 -19.21
CA VAL A 564 4.19 17.30 -19.32
C VAL A 564 2.99 16.42 -18.95
N PHE A 565 2.23 16.78 -17.90
CA PHE A 565 1.01 16.06 -17.55
C PHE A 565 -0.15 16.33 -18.54
N GLY A 566 -0.03 17.37 -19.39
CA GLY A 566 -1.09 17.79 -20.30
C GLY A 566 -2.31 18.32 -19.57
N PHE A 567 -2.12 18.97 -18.41
CA PHE A 567 -3.18 19.59 -17.65
C PHE A 567 -3.32 21.06 -17.98
N ALA A 568 -4.55 21.50 -18.24
CA ALA A 568 -4.86 22.90 -18.43
C ALA A 568 -4.73 23.67 -17.11
N ILE A 569 -4.12 24.85 -17.16
CA ILE A 569 -4.02 25.73 -15.99
C ILE A 569 -5.44 26.08 -15.52
N PRO A 570 -5.74 26.01 -14.21
CA PRO A 570 -7.07 26.22 -13.69
C PRO A 570 -7.60 27.63 -13.95
N GLU A 571 -8.90 27.75 -14.15
CA GLU A 571 -9.59 29.06 -14.25
C GLU A 571 -9.36 29.90 -13.00
N GLY A 572 -9.19 31.20 -13.20
CA GLY A 572 -8.88 32.16 -12.11
C GLY A 572 -7.40 32.28 -11.79
N CYS A 573 -6.53 31.61 -12.56
CA CYS A 573 -5.09 31.81 -12.47
C CYS A 573 -4.68 33.09 -13.20
N ASP A 574 -3.99 34.00 -12.52
CA ASP A 574 -3.52 35.30 -13.03
C ASP A 574 -2.33 35.16 -14.00
N THR A 575 -2.33 34.20 -14.91
CA THR A 575 -1.22 34.05 -15.83
C THR A 575 -1.29 34.97 -17.04
N LYS A 576 -0.39 35.91 -17.11
CA LYS A 576 0.03 36.56 -18.37
C LYS A 576 0.94 35.64 -19.21
N TYR A 577 0.84 34.33 -19.03
CA TYR A 577 1.71 33.37 -19.70
C TYR A 577 1.31 33.21 -21.16
N LYS A 578 2.18 33.66 -22.05
CA LYS A 578 2.15 33.25 -23.46
C LYS A 578 3.07 32.03 -23.56
N PRO A 579 2.58 30.83 -23.97
CA PRO A 579 3.44 29.69 -24.17
C PRO A 579 4.56 30.09 -25.15
N LYS A 580 5.81 29.89 -24.77
CA LYS A 580 6.93 29.96 -25.71
C LYS A 580 6.62 28.93 -26.79
N LYS A 581 6.39 29.38 -28.04
CA LYS A 581 6.36 28.49 -29.18
C LYS A 581 7.67 27.65 -29.11
N VAL A 582 7.53 26.35 -29.00
CA VAL A 582 8.66 25.44 -29.12
C VAL A 582 9.26 25.73 -30.50
N SER A 583 10.37 26.43 -30.52
CA SER A 583 11.14 26.61 -31.75
C SER A 583 11.63 25.19 -32.11
N GLU A 584 11.11 24.65 -33.22
CA GLU A 584 11.72 23.48 -33.84
C GLU A 584 13.23 23.73 -33.92
N LYS A 585 14.01 23.05 -33.09
CA LYS A 585 15.44 23.05 -33.21
C LYS A 585 15.77 22.54 -34.62
N LYS A 586 16.08 23.47 -35.52
CA LYS A 586 16.64 23.13 -36.83
C LYS A 586 17.77 22.12 -36.59
N ARG A 587 17.58 20.90 -37.06
CA ARG A 587 18.61 19.86 -37.06
C ARG A 587 19.90 20.49 -37.53
N GLY A 588 20.92 20.53 -36.67
CA GLY A 588 22.24 21.03 -37.04
C GLY A 588 22.75 20.28 -38.28
N ARG A 589 23.30 21.04 -39.19
CA ARG A 589 23.96 20.55 -40.42
C ARG A 589 24.92 19.42 -40.02
N PRO A 590 24.91 18.25 -40.70
CA PRO A 590 25.83 17.17 -40.42
C PRO A 590 27.26 17.69 -40.61
N LYS A 591 28.11 17.45 -39.60
CA LYS A 591 29.56 17.74 -39.71
C LYS A 591 30.11 16.96 -40.90
N LYS A 592 30.75 17.67 -41.85
CA LYS A 592 31.51 17.06 -42.93
C LYS A 592 32.56 16.13 -42.33
N VAL A 593 32.50 14.86 -42.65
CA VAL A 593 33.57 13.89 -42.38
C VAL A 593 34.79 14.34 -43.19
N ALA A 594 35.88 14.60 -42.52
CA ALA A 594 37.17 14.89 -43.18
C ALA A 594 37.63 13.60 -43.87
N VAL A 595 37.79 13.67 -45.19
CA VAL A 595 38.43 12.64 -45.98
C VAL A 595 39.90 12.61 -45.60
N VAL A 596 40.34 11.53 -44.97
CA VAL A 596 41.78 11.28 -44.76
C VAL A 596 42.33 10.80 -46.08
N ASN A 597 43.21 11.62 -46.71
CA ASN A 597 43.99 11.22 -47.87
C ASN A 597 45.02 10.17 -47.44
N GLU A 598 45.00 9.02 -48.09
CA GLU A 598 46.08 8.05 -48.03
C GLU A 598 47.36 8.65 -48.63
N PRO A 599 48.53 8.42 -48.00
CA PRO A 599 49.81 8.79 -48.61
C PRO A 599 50.08 7.82 -49.77
N LYS A 600 50.42 8.39 -50.91
CA LYS A 600 51.11 7.70 -51.99
C LYS A 600 52.58 7.53 -51.61
N ASP A 601 53.02 6.35 -51.71
CA ASP A 601 54.24 5.65 -52.06
C ASP A 601 54.56 4.47 -51.16
#